data_8983a33ef45e145f120db86f5cb03e57
#
_entry.id   8983a33ef45e145f120db86f5cb03e57
#
_cell.length_a   1.000
_cell.length_b   1.000
_cell.length_c   1.000
_cell.angle_alpha   90.00
_cell.angle_beta   90.00
_cell.angle_gamma   90.00
#
_symmetry.space_group_name_H-M   'P 1'
#
loop_
_entity.id
_entity.type
_entity.pdbx_description
1 polymer ?
#
loop_
_entity_poly.entity_id
_entity_poly.type
_entity_poly.pdbx_seq_one_letter_code
_entity_poly.pdbx_strand_id
1 'polypeptide(L)'
;MRADRRTVLLGAGALALAACSREVQSAETDLDADVEDAGALDLDLSDLEARHGGRLGLAVASGGVNAAWRGDERFVYCSTFKMYLAAATLLRVQAGQERLDRAVPITAADMINHAPVTEKAVGSTLTIEQLMKATVEVSDNPAANILIREMGGLDALRAFYRGIGDDSTRVDRLEPEMNRLDGDKDTITPIQSVQNISRLLVAPDTPLNAASRALLMRWMIETPTGQGRIKAGVPTGWTVAHKTGTGGYGPTNDIGLIQRPDGGEPIVIAVYFHATRDSTDAQREAVIADATRLALKALGHG
;
A
#
# COMPACT_ATOMS: atom_id res chain seq x y z
N MET A 1 -54.77 -54.31 29.88
CA MET A 1 -55.99 -53.78 30.50
C MET A 1 -56.26 -52.43 29.92
N ARG A 2 -57.34 -52.37 29.13
CA ARG A 2 -58.42 -51.39 28.98
C ARG A 2 -57.92 -49.94 28.86
N ALA A 3 -57.97 -49.34 27.67
CA ALA A 3 -59.19 -48.71 27.02
C ALA A 3 -59.68 -47.50 27.85
N ASP A 4 -59.67 -46.26 27.35
CA ASP A 4 -60.91 -45.80 26.72
C ASP A 4 -60.72 -44.50 25.89
N ARG A 5 -61.48 -44.42 24.89
CA ARG A 5 -61.68 -43.37 23.89
C ARG A 5 -62.55 -42.27 24.49
N ARG A 6 -62.33 -41.00 24.07
CA ARG A 6 -63.45 -40.10 23.77
C ARG A 6 -63.11 -39.05 22.76
N THR A 7 -63.70 -39.18 21.62
CA THR A 7 -63.83 -38.20 20.53
C THR A 7 -64.84 -37.14 20.94
N VAL A 8 -64.59 -35.88 20.67
CA VAL A 8 -65.64 -34.87 20.42
C VAL A 8 -65.22 -33.99 19.24
N LEU A 9 -66.16 -33.91 18.32
CA LEU A 9 -66.16 -33.17 17.07
C LEU A 9 -66.71 -31.75 17.28
N LEU A 10 -66.40 -30.89 16.26
CA LEU A 10 -67.14 -29.74 15.74
C LEU A 10 -66.72 -28.35 16.14
N GLY A 11 -66.45 -27.59 15.07
CA GLY A 11 -66.54 -26.16 15.04
C GLY A 11 -65.77 -25.54 13.87
N ALA A 12 -66.36 -25.56 12.67
CA ALA A 12 -65.87 -24.80 11.53
C ALA A 12 -66.13 -23.31 11.73
N GLY A 13 -65.11 -22.50 11.59
CA GLY A 13 -65.20 -21.05 11.51
C GLY A 13 -64.20 -20.53 10.51
N ALA A 14 -64.61 -20.32 9.28
CA ALA A 14 -63.80 -19.66 8.25
C ALA A 14 -63.82 -18.15 8.51
N LEU A 15 -62.68 -17.59 8.86
CA LEU A 15 -62.43 -16.16 8.76
C LEU A 15 -61.31 -15.94 7.71
N ALA A 16 -61.72 -15.37 6.58
CA ALA A 16 -60.82 -14.86 5.56
C ALA A 16 -60.16 -13.60 6.09
N LEU A 17 -58.84 -13.66 6.36
CA LEU A 17 -57.98 -12.49 6.55
C LEU A 17 -57.17 -12.30 5.26
N ALA A 18 -57.53 -11.23 4.54
CA ALA A 18 -56.75 -10.73 3.43
C ALA A 18 -55.37 -10.28 3.95
N ALA A 19 -54.31 -11.04 3.68
CA ALA A 19 -52.95 -10.66 3.89
C ALA A 19 -52.53 -9.77 2.71
N CYS A 20 -52.40 -8.46 2.94
CA CYS A 20 -51.64 -7.59 2.08
C CYS A 20 -50.15 -7.97 2.22
N SER A 21 -49.66 -8.71 1.26
CA SER A 21 -48.25 -8.91 1.07
C SER A 21 -47.66 -7.59 0.58
N ARG A 22 -47.08 -6.82 1.49
CA ARG A 22 -46.16 -5.77 1.13
C ARG A 22 -44.86 -6.47 0.77
N GLU A 23 -44.54 -6.53 -0.52
CA GLU A 23 -43.22 -6.80 -1.01
C GLU A 23 -42.29 -5.68 -0.46
N VAL A 24 -41.46 -6.05 0.51
CA VAL A 24 -40.27 -5.26 0.85
C VAL A 24 -39.30 -5.50 -0.29
N GLN A 25 -39.33 -4.61 -1.28
CA GLN A 25 -38.22 -4.45 -2.20
C GLN A 25 -37.05 -4.03 -1.36
N SER A 26 -36.11 -4.95 -1.14
CA SER A 26 -34.76 -4.65 -0.68
C SER A 26 -34.14 -3.75 -1.76
N ALA A 27 -34.06 -2.47 -1.49
CA ALA A 27 -33.18 -1.59 -2.20
C ALA A 27 -31.75 -2.04 -1.82
N GLU A 28 -31.17 -2.91 -2.64
CA GLU A 28 -29.73 -3.01 -2.76
C GLU A 28 -29.29 -1.63 -3.25
N THR A 29 -28.86 -0.80 -2.34
CA THR A 29 -28.11 0.41 -2.65
C THR A 29 -26.80 -0.08 -3.25
N ASP A 30 -26.69 0.04 -4.57
CA ASP A 30 -25.42 0.05 -5.30
C ASP A 30 -24.55 1.17 -4.70
N LEU A 31 -23.77 0.84 -3.67
CA LEU A 31 -22.77 1.74 -3.05
C LEU A 31 -21.45 1.76 -3.84
N ASP A 32 -21.38 0.99 -4.93
CA ASP A 32 -20.17 0.88 -5.74
C ASP A 32 -20.11 1.83 -6.97
N ALA A 33 -21.18 2.57 -7.26
CA ALA A 33 -21.25 3.38 -8.48
C ALA A 33 -20.90 4.86 -8.32
N ASP A 34 -20.83 5.40 -7.10
CA ASP A 34 -20.75 6.86 -6.89
C ASP A 34 -19.40 7.39 -6.38
N VAL A 35 -18.35 6.58 -6.28
CA VAL A 35 -17.01 7.02 -5.81
C VAL A 35 -16.07 7.40 -6.98
N GLU A 36 -16.41 7.08 -8.21
CA GLU A 36 -15.49 7.24 -9.35
C GLU A 36 -15.45 8.63 -9.99
N ASP A 37 -16.37 9.56 -9.72
CA ASP A 37 -16.48 10.77 -10.57
C ASP A 37 -16.49 12.14 -9.86
N ALA A 38 -16.46 12.23 -8.56
CA ALA A 38 -16.51 13.52 -7.86
C ALA A 38 -15.11 14.01 -7.47
N GLY A 39 -14.29 14.43 -8.44
CA GLY A 39 -13.00 15.07 -8.18
C GLY A 39 -11.81 14.55 -8.97
N ALA A 40 -12.05 13.76 -10.01
CA ALA A 40 -10.97 13.35 -10.92
C ALA A 40 -10.49 14.55 -11.74
N LEU A 41 -9.20 14.89 -11.61
CA LEU A 41 -8.53 15.92 -12.38
C LEU A 41 -7.81 15.31 -13.57
N ASP A 42 -7.74 16.06 -14.64
CA ASP A 42 -6.95 15.69 -15.82
C ASP A 42 -5.44 15.79 -15.50
N LEU A 43 -4.71 14.72 -15.78
CA LEU A 43 -3.26 14.64 -15.64
C LEU A 43 -2.67 13.94 -16.86
N ASP A 44 -2.00 14.71 -17.71
CA ASP A 44 -1.29 14.19 -18.89
C ASP A 44 0.22 14.22 -18.66
N LEU A 45 0.86 13.04 -18.66
CA LEU A 45 2.31 12.87 -18.55
C LEU A 45 2.94 12.33 -19.85
N SER A 46 2.22 12.34 -20.97
CA SER A 46 2.67 11.82 -22.25
C SER A 46 3.96 12.50 -22.75
N ASP A 47 4.06 13.81 -22.59
CA ASP A 47 5.26 14.58 -22.94
C ASP A 47 6.47 14.17 -22.09
N LEU A 48 6.25 13.84 -20.82
CA LEU A 48 7.33 13.38 -19.94
C LEU A 48 7.82 11.99 -20.36
N GLU A 49 6.91 11.07 -20.66
CA GLU A 49 7.24 9.76 -21.23
C GLU A 49 7.99 9.89 -22.57
N ALA A 50 7.52 10.76 -23.46
CA ALA A 50 8.13 10.97 -24.78
C ALA A 50 9.58 11.49 -24.68
N ARG A 51 9.87 12.38 -23.71
CA ARG A 51 11.21 12.94 -23.53
C ARG A 51 12.22 11.95 -22.93
N HIS A 52 11.76 11.07 -22.05
CA HIS A 52 12.66 10.21 -21.27
C HIS A 52 12.61 8.74 -21.69
N GLY A 53 11.65 8.37 -22.53
CA GLY A 53 11.36 6.97 -22.85
C GLY A 53 10.81 6.20 -21.66
N GLY A 54 10.41 4.95 -21.87
CA GLY A 54 9.88 4.10 -20.82
C GLY A 54 8.37 4.24 -20.60
N ARG A 55 7.88 3.75 -19.46
CA ARG A 55 6.47 3.74 -19.07
C ARG A 55 6.32 4.31 -17.67
N LEU A 56 5.52 5.34 -17.52
CA LEU A 56 5.29 6.06 -16.26
C LEU A 56 3.86 5.83 -15.79
N GLY A 57 3.69 5.42 -14.54
CA GLY A 57 2.41 5.33 -13.86
C GLY A 57 2.40 6.24 -12.64
N LEU A 58 1.34 7.02 -12.46
CA LEU A 58 1.18 7.91 -11.32
C LEU A 58 -0.27 7.91 -10.85
N ALA A 59 -0.45 7.96 -9.54
CA ALA A 59 -1.70 8.37 -8.91
C ALA A 59 -1.40 9.32 -7.75
N VAL A 60 -2.30 10.28 -7.54
CA VAL A 60 -2.21 11.25 -6.45
C VAL A 60 -3.61 11.56 -5.93
N ALA A 61 -3.75 11.75 -4.61
CA ALA A 61 -5.02 12.11 -3.97
C ALA A 61 -4.80 13.05 -2.79
N SER A 62 -5.72 14.01 -2.60
CA SER A 62 -5.76 14.93 -1.46
C SER A 62 -7.16 15.51 -1.29
N GLY A 63 -7.74 15.49 -0.08
CA GLY A 63 -8.99 16.19 0.22
C GLY A 63 -10.19 15.83 -0.65
N GLY A 64 -10.31 14.59 -1.09
CA GLY A 64 -11.39 14.13 -1.98
C GLY A 64 -11.16 14.39 -3.47
N VAL A 65 -10.02 14.99 -3.85
CA VAL A 65 -9.60 15.21 -5.24
C VAL A 65 -8.51 14.20 -5.60
N ASN A 66 -8.53 13.69 -6.81
CA ASN A 66 -7.52 12.75 -7.29
C ASN A 66 -7.15 13.01 -8.75
N ALA A 67 -5.96 12.53 -9.16
CA ALA A 67 -5.52 12.51 -10.55
C ALA A 67 -4.67 11.25 -10.77
N ALA A 68 -4.71 10.71 -11.97
CA ALA A 68 -3.91 9.55 -12.33
C ALA A 68 -3.47 9.58 -13.80
N TRP A 69 -2.30 9.01 -14.05
CA TRP A 69 -1.76 8.69 -15.36
C TRP A 69 -1.39 7.22 -15.40
N ARG A 70 -1.97 6.42 -16.28
CA ARG A 70 -1.85 4.95 -16.31
C ARG A 70 -2.11 4.33 -14.93
N GLY A 71 -3.10 4.89 -14.23
CA GLY A 71 -3.37 4.58 -12.82
C GLY A 71 -3.75 3.14 -12.55
N ASP A 72 -4.38 2.47 -13.54
CA ASP A 72 -4.84 1.07 -13.47
C ASP A 72 -3.84 0.08 -14.08
N GLU A 73 -2.75 0.57 -14.68
CA GLU A 73 -1.73 -0.30 -15.24
C GLU A 73 -0.84 -0.88 -14.14
N ARG A 74 -0.40 -2.13 -14.34
CA ARG A 74 0.45 -2.83 -13.37
C ARG A 74 1.91 -2.44 -13.52
N PHE A 75 2.55 -2.18 -12.38
CA PHE A 75 3.98 -1.90 -12.26
C PHE A 75 4.60 -2.83 -11.22
N VAL A 76 5.81 -3.35 -11.49
CA VAL A 76 6.57 -4.06 -10.46
C VAL A 76 6.93 -3.07 -9.36
N TYR A 77 6.53 -3.39 -8.13
CA TYR A 77 6.64 -2.44 -7.03
C TYR A 77 8.05 -2.30 -6.46
N CYS A 78 8.93 -3.29 -6.66
CA CYS A 78 10.25 -3.33 -6.04
C CYS A 78 10.14 -3.07 -4.53
N SER A 79 11.12 -2.43 -3.94
CA SER A 79 11.16 -2.18 -2.49
C SER A 79 10.07 -1.25 -1.94
N THR A 80 9.13 -0.72 -2.74
CA THR A 80 8.02 0.06 -2.18
C THR A 80 7.12 -0.78 -1.27
N PHE A 81 7.02 -2.11 -1.50
CA PHE A 81 6.28 -3.03 -0.64
C PHE A 81 6.75 -3.02 0.82
N LYS A 82 7.97 -2.63 1.10
CA LYS A 82 8.59 -2.67 2.43
C LYS A 82 7.88 -1.74 3.43
N MET A 83 7.26 -0.66 2.95
CA MET A 83 6.36 0.15 3.77
C MET A 83 5.15 -0.66 4.24
N TYR A 84 4.52 -1.39 3.32
CA TYR A 84 3.36 -2.23 3.63
C TYR A 84 3.73 -3.43 4.53
N LEU A 85 4.91 -4.01 4.33
CA LEU A 85 5.44 -5.06 5.21
C LEU A 85 5.63 -4.56 6.65
N ALA A 86 6.17 -3.36 6.83
CA ALA A 86 6.28 -2.75 8.15
C ALA A 86 4.90 -2.46 8.76
N ALA A 87 3.94 -1.97 7.98
CA ALA A 87 2.56 -1.78 8.42
C ALA A 87 1.90 -3.10 8.86
N ALA A 88 2.08 -4.17 8.09
CA ALA A 88 1.60 -5.52 8.42
C ALA A 88 2.19 -6.02 9.74
N THR A 89 3.49 -5.83 9.94
CA THR A 89 4.18 -6.20 11.18
C THR A 89 3.66 -5.39 12.38
N LEU A 90 3.43 -4.08 12.20
CA LEU A 90 2.85 -3.21 13.24
C LEU A 90 1.42 -3.62 13.62
N LEU A 91 0.59 -4.06 12.68
CA LEU A 91 -0.74 -4.59 12.97
C LEU A 91 -0.66 -5.88 13.81
N ARG A 92 0.31 -6.76 13.56
CA ARG A 92 0.56 -7.94 14.38
C ARG A 92 1.00 -7.57 15.80
N VAL A 93 1.82 -6.52 15.94
CA VAL A 93 2.20 -5.98 17.26
C VAL A 93 0.97 -5.46 17.99
N GLN A 94 0.09 -4.71 17.35
CA GLN A 94 -1.17 -4.23 17.94
C GLN A 94 -2.09 -5.36 18.37
N ALA A 95 -2.10 -6.46 17.62
CA ALA A 95 -2.89 -7.66 17.94
C ALA A 95 -2.23 -8.57 19.02
N GLY A 96 -1.07 -8.20 19.54
CA GLY A 96 -0.31 -9.03 20.50
C GLY A 96 0.30 -10.31 19.90
N GLN A 97 0.33 -10.43 18.58
CA GLN A 97 0.90 -11.56 17.83
C GLN A 97 2.40 -11.39 17.58
N GLU A 98 2.93 -10.21 17.81
CA GLU A 98 4.34 -9.86 17.68
C GLU A 98 4.73 -8.82 18.73
N ARG A 99 6.04 -8.65 18.97
CA ARG A 99 6.57 -7.64 19.90
C ARG A 99 7.72 -6.89 19.26
N LEU A 100 7.74 -5.58 19.40
CA LEU A 100 8.79 -4.70 18.86
C LEU A 100 10.18 -5.08 19.36
N ASP A 101 10.29 -5.45 20.63
CA ASP A 101 11.53 -5.79 21.32
C ASP A 101 11.98 -7.26 21.17
N ARG A 102 11.19 -8.11 20.47
CA ARG A 102 11.57 -9.50 20.24
C ARG A 102 12.83 -9.56 19.38
N ALA A 103 13.87 -10.20 19.89
CA ALA A 103 15.14 -10.41 19.22
C ALA A 103 15.03 -11.59 18.22
N VAL A 104 15.55 -11.37 17.02
CA VAL A 104 15.62 -12.35 15.93
C VAL A 104 17.08 -12.59 15.59
N PRO A 105 17.58 -13.84 15.62
CA PRO A 105 18.94 -14.15 15.17
C PRO A 105 19.16 -13.81 13.71
N ILE A 106 20.32 -13.23 13.42
CA ILE A 106 20.77 -12.92 12.05
C ILE A 106 21.90 -13.87 11.70
N THR A 107 21.72 -14.64 10.65
CA THR A 107 22.67 -15.67 10.24
C THR A 107 23.29 -15.37 8.88
N ALA A 108 24.41 -15.98 8.58
CA ALA A 108 25.03 -15.85 7.23
C ALA A 108 24.11 -16.38 6.11
N ALA A 109 23.20 -17.33 6.43
CA ALA A 109 22.25 -17.87 5.47
C ALA A 109 21.13 -16.87 5.10
N ASP A 110 20.88 -15.83 5.90
CA ASP A 110 19.93 -14.78 5.60
C ASP A 110 20.48 -13.77 4.59
N MET A 111 21.78 -13.76 4.35
CA MET A 111 22.44 -12.67 3.60
C MET A 111 22.22 -12.80 2.08
N ILE A 112 21.67 -11.73 1.53
CA ILE A 112 21.52 -11.47 0.10
C ILE A 112 22.03 -10.07 -0.21
N ASN A 113 22.02 -9.65 -1.47
CA ASN A 113 22.45 -8.30 -1.87
C ASN A 113 21.66 -7.21 -1.15
N HIS A 114 22.30 -6.06 -0.94
CA HIS A 114 21.77 -4.87 -0.26
C HIS A 114 21.34 -5.15 1.20
N ALA A 115 22.35 -5.33 2.05
CA ALA A 115 22.20 -5.67 3.47
C ALA A 115 22.88 -4.65 4.41
N PRO A 116 22.65 -3.32 4.29
CA PRO A 116 23.47 -2.29 4.96
C PRO A 116 23.43 -2.35 6.49
N VAL A 117 22.40 -2.97 7.07
CA VAL A 117 22.20 -3.15 8.51
C VAL A 117 22.42 -4.60 8.91
N THR A 118 21.75 -5.53 8.24
CA THR A 118 21.74 -6.95 8.62
C THR A 118 23.13 -7.60 8.49
N GLU A 119 23.94 -7.23 7.48
CA GLU A 119 25.29 -7.79 7.34
C GLU A 119 26.20 -7.55 8.56
N LYS A 120 26.00 -6.39 9.24
CA LYS A 120 26.75 -6.02 10.45
C LYS A 120 26.27 -6.77 11.71
N ALA A 121 25.11 -7.40 11.63
CA ALA A 121 24.48 -8.12 12.72
C ALA A 121 24.63 -9.64 12.59
N VAL A 122 25.30 -10.16 11.57
CA VAL A 122 25.53 -11.60 11.40
C VAL A 122 26.22 -12.19 12.61
N GLY A 123 25.64 -13.28 13.15
CA GLY A 123 26.10 -13.92 14.40
C GLY A 123 25.57 -13.25 15.68
N SER A 124 24.70 -12.25 15.56
CA SER A 124 24.02 -11.53 16.63
C SER A 124 22.51 -11.53 16.41
N THR A 125 21.79 -10.60 17.03
CA THR A 125 20.35 -10.44 16.89
C THR A 125 19.98 -9.00 16.54
N LEU A 126 18.85 -8.83 15.83
CA LEU A 126 18.15 -7.55 15.70
C LEU A 126 16.74 -7.70 16.25
N THR A 127 16.18 -6.64 16.82
CA THR A 127 14.79 -6.64 17.25
C THR A 127 13.86 -6.50 16.05
N ILE A 128 12.59 -6.87 16.19
CA ILE A 128 11.57 -6.65 15.17
C ILE A 128 11.51 -5.16 14.77
N GLU A 129 11.58 -4.25 15.75
CA GLU A 129 11.64 -2.81 15.45
C GLU A 129 12.86 -2.44 14.59
N GLN A 130 14.04 -2.95 14.93
CA GLN A 130 15.27 -2.69 14.17
C GLN A 130 15.20 -3.24 12.74
N LEU A 131 14.60 -4.42 12.56
CA LEU A 131 14.36 -5.01 11.24
C LEU A 131 13.39 -4.17 10.42
N MET A 132 12.27 -3.70 11.00
CA MET A 132 11.34 -2.81 10.31
C MET A 132 12.00 -1.49 9.93
N LYS A 133 12.74 -0.88 10.85
CA LYS A 133 13.48 0.35 10.58
C LYS A 133 14.47 0.17 9.43
N ALA A 134 15.29 -0.88 9.45
CA ALA A 134 16.22 -1.20 8.37
C ALA A 134 15.51 -1.40 7.02
N THR A 135 14.38 -2.10 7.05
CA THR A 135 13.54 -2.36 5.87
C THR A 135 13.00 -1.07 5.26
N VAL A 136 12.51 -0.14 6.07
CA VAL A 136 11.88 1.10 5.59
C VAL A 136 12.93 2.18 5.24
N GLU A 137 13.85 2.49 6.15
CA GLU A 137 14.79 3.61 5.97
C GLU A 137 15.86 3.34 4.92
N VAL A 138 16.51 2.19 4.99
CA VAL A 138 17.65 1.87 4.12
C VAL A 138 17.38 0.71 3.17
N SER A 139 16.11 0.25 3.12
CA SER A 139 15.67 -0.77 2.17
C SER A 139 16.41 -2.12 2.26
N ASP A 140 16.86 -2.52 3.45
CA ASP A 140 17.61 -3.75 3.71
C ASP A 140 16.81 -4.99 3.24
N ASN A 141 17.37 -5.75 2.30
CA ASN A 141 16.66 -6.89 1.69
C ASN A 141 16.58 -8.10 2.63
N PRO A 142 17.67 -8.52 3.30
CA PRO A 142 17.56 -9.58 4.30
C PRO A 142 16.58 -9.24 5.41
N ALA A 143 16.55 -8.00 5.92
CA ALA A 143 15.60 -7.59 6.94
C ALA A 143 14.15 -7.79 6.47
N ALA A 144 13.83 -7.45 5.22
CA ALA A 144 12.51 -7.67 4.65
C ALA A 144 12.16 -9.16 4.56
N ASN A 145 13.06 -10.01 4.06
CA ASN A 145 12.84 -11.45 3.96
C ASN A 145 12.68 -12.09 5.35
N ILE A 146 13.45 -11.65 6.34
CA ILE A 146 13.33 -12.08 7.73
C ILE A 146 11.95 -11.72 8.27
N LEU A 147 11.48 -10.47 8.10
CA LEU A 147 10.14 -10.06 8.55
C LEU A 147 9.03 -10.88 7.87
N ILE A 148 9.14 -11.16 6.56
CA ILE A 148 8.20 -12.03 5.85
C ILE A 148 8.21 -13.45 6.46
N ARG A 149 9.38 -14.01 6.72
CA ARG A 149 9.51 -15.33 7.39
C ARG A 149 8.85 -15.33 8.77
N GLU A 150 9.15 -14.35 9.60
CA GLU A 150 8.66 -14.24 10.97
C GLU A 150 7.12 -14.01 11.04
N MET A 151 6.53 -13.41 10.02
CA MET A 151 5.07 -13.25 9.96
C MET A 151 4.32 -14.48 9.44
N GLY A 152 5.00 -15.46 8.86
CA GLY A 152 4.40 -16.69 8.32
C GLY A 152 4.51 -16.84 6.80
N GLY A 153 5.43 -16.11 6.17
CA GLY A 153 5.74 -16.22 4.73
C GLY A 153 4.88 -15.30 3.85
N LEU A 154 4.99 -15.51 2.53
CA LEU A 154 4.31 -14.70 1.52
C LEU A 154 2.78 -14.76 1.63
N ASP A 155 2.22 -15.88 2.09
CA ASP A 155 0.77 -16.02 2.28
C ASP A 155 0.23 -15.06 3.36
N ALA A 156 1.00 -14.86 4.42
CA ALA A 156 0.63 -13.91 5.47
C ALA A 156 0.68 -12.45 4.94
N LEU A 157 1.65 -12.13 4.08
CA LEU A 157 1.71 -10.81 3.44
C LEU A 157 0.58 -10.62 2.43
N ARG A 158 0.20 -11.64 1.66
CA ARG A 158 -1.01 -11.62 0.81
C ARG A 158 -2.26 -11.39 1.64
N ALA A 159 -2.41 -12.12 2.75
CA ALA A 159 -3.56 -11.97 3.64
C ALA A 159 -3.65 -10.56 4.24
N PHE A 160 -2.51 -9.91 4.52
CA PHE A 160 -2.50 -8.52 4.96
C PHE A 160 -3.10 -7.59 3.89
N TYR A 161 -2.66 -7.69 2.61
CA TYR A 161 -3.25 -6.85 1.54
C TYR A 161 -4.76 -7.05 1.43
N ARG A 162 -5.23 -8.30 1.43
CA ARG A 162 -6.68 -8.61 1.43
C ARG A 162 -7.39 -8.02 2.65
N GLY A 163 -6.72 -8.07 3.82
CA GLY A 163 -7.25 -7.51 5.09
C GLY A 163 -7.42 -5.99 5.11
N ILE A 164 -6.69 -5.27 4.28
CA ILE A 164 -6.85 -3.82 4.11
C ILE A 164 -7.74 -3.43 2.91
N GLY A 165 -8.37 -4.41 2.23
CA GLY A 165 -9.26 -4.20 1.10
C GLY A 165 -8.56 -4.20 -0.28
N ASP A 166 -7.31 -4.65 -0.36
CA ASP A 166 -6.58 -4.73 -1.63
C ASP A 166 -6.59 -6.17 -2.18
N ASP A 167 -7.46 -6.42 -3.15
CA ASP A 167 -7.59 -7.69 -3.84
C ASP A 167 -6.71 -7.80 -5.10
N SER A 168 -6.01 -6.74 -5.44
CA SER A 168 -5.29 -6.61 -6.71
C SER A 168 -3.78 -6.81 -6.60
N THR A 169 -3.15 -6.38 -5.51
CA THR A 169 -1.69 -6.47 -5.35
C THR A 169 -1.21 -7.93 -5.38
N ARG A 170 -0.20 -8.17 -6.21
CA ARG A 170 0.45 -9.47 -6.37
C ARG A 170 1.68 -9.56 -5.48
N VAL A 171 1.82 -10.68 -4.77
CA VAL A 171 2.98 -10.99 -3.91
C VAL A 171 3.39 -12.42 -4.23
N ASP A 172 4.41 -12.60 -5.05
CA ASP A 172 4.74 -13.91 -5.62
C ASP A 172 6.13 -14.41 -5.20
N ARG A 173 7.08 -13.50 -4.92
CA ARG A 173 8.50 -13.84 -4.68
C ARG A 173 9.06 -13.08 -3.47
N LEU A 174 10.23 -13.48 -3.02
CA LEU A 174 11.03 -12.78 -2.01
C LEU A 174 12.04 -11.84 -2.68
N GLU A 175 12.73 -11.02 -1.88
CA GLU A 175 13.93 -10.31 -2.32
C GLU A 175 15.06 -11.32 -2.64
N PRO A 176 15.84 -11.12 -3.70
CA PRO A 176 15.80 -10.00 -4.64
C PRO A 176 14.94 -10.26 -5.91
N GLU A 177 14.35 -11.43 -6.08
CA GLU A 177 13.65 -11.84 -7.30
C GLU A 177 12.41 -11.00 -7.58
N MET A 178 11.74 -10.48 -6.56
CA MET A 178 10.56 -9.61 -6.69
C MET A 178 10.83 -8.28 -7.42
N ASN A 179 12.11 -7.90 -7.60
CA ASN A 179 12.50 -6.69 -8.30
C ASN A 179 12.61 -6.87 -9.84
N ARG A 180 12.31 -8.07 -10.34
CA ARG A 180 12.40 -8.38 -11.77
C ARG A 180 11.03 -8.32 -12.42
N LEU A 181 10.96 -7.69 -13.59
CA LEU A 181 9.79 -7.79 -14.47
C LEU A 181 9.59 -9.25 -14.91
N ASP A 182 8.43 -9.81 -14.55
CA ASP A 182 8.02 -11.17 -14.91
C ASP A 182 6.49 -11.26 -14.98
N GLY A 183 5.92 -10.78 -16.07
CA GLY A 183 4.47 -10.64 -16.20
C GLY A 183 3.90 -9.78 -15.08
N ASP A 184 2.83 -10.27 -14.46
CA ASP A 184 2.15 -9.57 -13.36
C ASP A 184 2.69 -9.91 -11.96
N LYS A 185 3.76 -10.69 -11.86
CA LYS A 185 4.34 -11.05 -10.56
C LYS A 185 4.88 -9.81 -9.85
N ASP A 186 4.58 -9.75 -8.55
CA ASP A 186 5.05 -8.69 -7.64
C ASP A 186 4.73 -7.28 -8.15
N THR A 187 3.46 -7.09 -8.56
CA THR A 187 2.96 -5.84 -9.13
C THR A 187 1.81 -5.24 -8.32
N ILE A 188 1.68 -3.94 -8.45
CA ILE A 188 0.59 -3.10 -7.95
C ILE A 188 0.23 -2.06 -9.00
N THR A 189 -0.97 -1.47 -8.93
CA THR A 189 -1.32 -0.29 -9.72
C THR A 189 -1.06 1.00 -8.93
N PRO A 190 -0.77 2.14 -9.59
CA PRO A 190 -0.64 3.42 -8.91
C PRO A 190 -1.84 3.80 -8.05
N ILE A 191 -3.06 3.62 -8.57
CA ILE A 191 -4.30 3.89 -7.84
C ILE A 191 -4.39 3.02 -6.59
N GLN A 192 -4.16 1.71 -6.71
CA GLN A 192 -4.19 0.81 -5.55
C GLN A 192 -3.15 1.19 -4.50
N SER A 193 -1.97 1.64 -4.94
CA SER A 193 -0.93 2.11 -4.02
C SER A 193 -1.38 3.32 -3.21
N VAL A 194 -2.02 4.31 -3.86
CA VAL A 194 -2.59 5.49 -3.18
C VAL A 194 -3.70 5.09 -2.23
N GLN A 195 -4.60 4.17 -2.62
CA GLN A 195 -5.66 3.67 -1.76
C GLN A 195 -5.10 2.97 -0.51
N ASN A 196 -4.10 2.12 -0.68
CA ASN A 196 -3.45 1.41 0.43
C ASN A 196 -2.76 2.38 1.41
N ILE A 197 -2.04 3.37 0.91
CA ILE A 197 -1.38 4.39 1.74
C ILE A 197 -2.44 5.22 2.47
N SER A 198 -3.48 5.67 1.78
CA SER A 198 -4.59 6.41 2.37
C SER A 198 -5.27 5.61 3.48
N ARG A 199 -5.57 4.34 3.24
CA ARG A 199 -6.17 3.43 4.22
C ARG A 199 -5.32 3.26 5.47
N LEU A 200 -3.99 3.16 5.31
CA LEU A 200 -3.07 2.90 6.41
C LEU A 200 -2.66 4.16 7.18
N LEU A 201 -2.55 5.32 6.51
CA LEU A 201 -1.93 6.50 7.11
C LEU A 201 -2.85 7.71 7.25
N VAL A 202 -3.92 7.81 6.42
CA VAL A 202 -4.75 9.02 6.33
C VAL A 202 -6.18 8.79 6.83
N ALA A 203 -6.81 7.68 6.46
CA ALA A 203 -8.21 7.41 6.75
C ALA A 203 -8.54 7.55 8.25
N PRO A 204 -9.69 8.14 8.62
CA PRO A 204 -10.08 8.30 10.01
C PRO A 204 -10.22 6.96 10.77
N ASP A 205 -10.63 5.92 10.05
CA ASP A 205 -10.79 4.53 10.52
C ASP A 205 -9.60 3.63 10.18
N THR A 206 -8.40 4.22 10.00
CA THR A 206 -7.17 3.46 9.72
C THR A 206 -6.96 2.32 10.71
N PRO A 207 -6.56 1.13 10.24
CA PRO A 207 -6.29 0.00 11.13
C PRO A 207 -5.05 0.21 12.02
N LEU A 208 -4.13 1.10 11.64
CA LEU A 208 -2.96 1.43 12.46
C LEU A 208 -3.33 2.44 13.55
N ASN A 209 -3.03 2.14 14.81
CA ASN A 209 -3.17 3.11 15.89
C ASN A 209 -2.16 4.26 15.76
N ALA A 210 -2.35 5.33 16.54
CA ALA A 210 -1.54 6.54 16.46
C ALA A 210 -0.04 6.27 16.68
N ALA A 211 0.34 5.39 17.60
CA ALA A 211 1.74 5.07 17.88
C ALA A 211 2.39 4.33 16.70
N SER A 212 1.71 3.34 16.12
CA SER A 212 2.19 2.61 14.95
C SER A 212 2.32 3.51 13.72
N ARG A 213 1.34 4.38 13.48
CA ARG A 213 1.42 5.36 12.39
C ARG A 213 2.60 6.32 12.57
N ALA A 214 2.77 6.86 13.78
CA ALA A 214 3.87 7.78 14.07
C ALA A 214 5.24 7.10 13.87
N LEU A 215 5.36 5.84 14.25
CA LEU A 215 6.58 5.07 14.09
C LEU A 215 6.92 4.86 12.60
N LEU A 216 5.94 4.38 11.82
CA LEU A 216 6.10 4.16 10.38
C LEU A 216 6.41 5.47 9.64
N MET A 217 5.64 6.53 9.91
CA MET A 217 5.84 7.86 9.33
C MET A 217 7.23 8.40 9.62
N ARG A 218 7.73 8.25 10.86
CA ARG A 218 9.07 8.69 11.23
C ARG A 218 10.14 8.03 10.35
N TRP A 219 10.11 6.70 10.19
CA TRP A 219 11.08 5.99 9.34
C TRP A 219 10.98 6.40 7.87
N MET A 220 9.76 6.66 7.36
CA MET A 220 9.55 7.14 6.01
C MET A 220 10.06 8.57 5.79
N ILE A 221 10.03 9.43 6.82
CA ILE A 221 10.57 10.80 6.76
C ILE A 221 12.11 10.78 6.85
N GLU A 222 12.65 9.96 7.76
CA GLU A 222 14.08 9.88 8.07
C GLU A 222 14.89 9.12 7.01
N THR A 223 14.23 8.45 6.03
CA THR A 223 14.94 7.70 4.99
C THR A 223 15.96 8.57 4.24
N PRO A 224 17.21 8.13 4.10
CA PRO A 224 18.23 8.81 3.30
C PRO A 224 18.09 8.54 1.80
N THR A 225 17.22 7.61 1.39
CA THR A 225 17.05 7.21 -0.03
C THR A 225 16.15 8.17 -0.79
N GLY A 226 16.26 8.21 -2.14
CA GLY A 226 15.30 8.90 -3.02
C GLY A 226 15.27 10.41 -2.91
N GLN A 227 16.37 11.06 -2.50
CA GLN A 227 16.43 12.52 -2.41
C GLN A 227 16.16 13.22 -3.75
N GLY A 228 16.45 12.56 -4.88
CA GLY A 228 16.19 13.02 -6.23
C GLY A 228 14.80 12.69 -6.79
N ARG A 229 13.93 12.00 -6.01
CA ARG A 229 12.61 11.51 -6.45
C ARG A 229 11.48 12.45 -5.97
N ILE A 230 10.43 11.94 -5.33
CA ILE A 230 9.31 12.75 -4.81
C ILE A 230 9.83 13.95 -4.02
N LYS A 231 10.81 13.77 -3.13
CA LYS A 231 11.40 14.87 -2.35
C LYS A 231 11.92 16.04 -3.21
N ALA A 232 12.53 15.76 -4.37
CA ALA A 232 12.99 16.78 -5.29
C ALA A 232 11.86 17.44 -6.10
N GLY A 233 10.69 16.83 -6.10
CA GLY A 233 9.49 17.33 -6.80
C GLY A 233 8.60 18.24 -5.97
N VAL A 234 8.80 18.29 -4.64
CA VAL A 234 7.96 19.11 -3.75
C VAL A 234 8.57 20.48 -3.45
N PRO A 235 7.75 21.51 -3.15
CA PRO A 235 8.25 22.83 -2.72
C PRO A 235 9.10 22.73 -1.43
N THR A 236 10.02 23.66 -1.29
CA THR A 236 10.86 23.78 -0.08
C THR A 236 9.99 23.95 1.18
N GLY A 237 10.35 23.27 2.26
CA GLY A 237 9.66 23.32 3.55
C GLY A 237 8.53 22.33 3.71
N TRP A 238 8.18 21.57 2.66
CA TRP A 238 7.20 20.50 2.76
C TRP A 238 7.87 19.22 3.29
N THR A 239 7.15 18.44 4.10
CA THR A 239 7.63 17.16 4.62
C THR A 239 7.19 16.02 3.71
N VAL A 240 8.12 15.12 3.39
CA VAL A 240 7.84 13.92 2.58
C VAL A 240 8.16 12.68 3.40
N ALA A 241 7.15 11.88 3.66
CA ALA A 241 7.28 10.52 4.17
C ALA A 241 7.16 9.55 2.99
N HIS A 242 8.23 8.87 2.62
CA HIS A 242 8.22 8.07 1.39
C HIS A 242 8.99 6.76 1.48
N LYS A 243 8.72 5.86 0.53
CA LYS A 243 9.47 4.62 0.34
C LYS A 243 9.82 4.44 -1.12
N THR A 244 11.10 4.35 -1.39
CA THR A 244 11.64 4.10 -2.73
C THR A 244 11.58 2.61 -3.10
N GLY A 245 11.53 2.35 -4.40
CA GLY A 245 11.74 1.02 -4.99
C GLY A 245 12.64 1.13 -6.22
N THR A 246 13.60 0.22 -6.37
CA THR A 246 14.48 0.18 -7.54
C THR A 246 14.74 -1.27 -7.92
N GLY A 247 14.52 -1.61 -9.18
CA GLY A 247 14.81 -2.91 -9.74
C GLY A 247 15.98 -2.85 -10.69
N GLY A 248 16.56 -4.01 -11.01
CA GLY A 248 17.50 -4.11 -12.12
C GLY A 248 16.79 -3.83 -13.45
N TYR A 249 17.43 -3.09 -14.33
CA TYR A 249 16.94 -2.88 -15.70
C TYR A 249 15.71 -1.98 -15.87
N GLY A 250 15.59 -0.91 -15.09
CA GLY A 250 14.66 0.18 -15.38
C GLY A 250 13.63 0.55 -14.33
N PRO A 251 13.03 -0.38 -13.56
CA PRO A 251 12.06 0.01 -12.54
C PRO A 251 12.67 0.96 -11.52
N THR A 252 12.04 2.14 -11.37
CA THR A 252 12.40 3.17 -10.41
C THR A 252 11.10 3.78 -9.89
N ASN A 253 10.84 3.60 -8.61
CA ASN A 253 9.56 3.91 -8.00
C ASN A 253 9.74 4.75 -6.75
N ASP A 254 8.73 5.52 -6.39
CA ASP A 254 8.63 6.20 -5.11
C ASP A 254 7.17 6.39 -4.73
N ILE A 255 6.82 6.10 -3.48
CA ILE A 255 5.45 6.22 -2.98
C ILE A 255 5.45 6.86 -1.60
N GLY A 256 4.41 7.60 -1.27
CA GLY A 256 4.35 8.15 0.08
C GLY A 256 3.29 9.22 0.29
N LEU A 257 3.54 10.01 1.30
CA LEU A 257 2.68 11.06 1.80
C LEU A 257 3.47 12.37 1.89
N ILE A 258 2.87 13.43 1.38
CA ILE A 258 3.42 14.78 1.40
C ILE A 258 2.58 15.61 2.35
N GLN A 259 3.23 16.26 3.32
CA GLN A 259 2.61 17.14 4.29
C GLN A 259 3.02 18.57 4.04
N ARG A 260 2.05 19.45 3.85
CA ARG A 260 2.27 20.89 3.69
C ARG A 260 2.56 21.56 5.02
N PRO A 261 3.38 22.64 5.05
CA PRO A 261 3.71 23.34 6.29
C PRO A 261 2.53 24.09 6.91
N ASP A 262 1.47 24.39 6.12
CA ASP A 262 0.25 25.03 6.60
C ASP A 262 -0.74 24.06 7.30
N GLY A 263 -0.40 22.77 7.38
CA GLY A 263 -1.20 21.74 8.04
C GLY A 263 -2.47 21.34 7.27
N GLY A 264 -2.54 21.65 5.97
CA GLY A 264 -3.65 21.21 5.11
C GLY A 264 -3.72 19.68 4.94
N GLU A 265 -4.75 19.23 4.21
CA GLU A 265 -4.93 17.81 3.91
C GLU A 265 -3.67 17.19 3.33
N PRO A 266 -3.25 16.01 3.81
CA PRO A 266 -2.08 15.33 3.28
C PRO A 266 -2.30 14.94 1.82
N ILE A 267 -1.22 14.95 1.03
CA ILE A 267 -1.23 14.50 -0.35
C ILE A 267 -0.61 13.11 -0.38
N VAL A 268 -1.36 12.12 -0.83
CA VAL A 268 -0.86 10.76 -1.05
C VAL A 268 -0.48 10.62 -2.50
N ILE A 269 0.71 10.09 -2.78
CA ILE A 269 1.25 9.96 -4.13
C ILE A 269 1.96 8.63 -4.33
N ALA A 270 1.81 8.05 -5.51
CA ALA A 270 2.54 6.87 -5.95
C ALA A 270 3.03 7.06 -7.38
N VAL A 271 4.35 6.93 -7.59
CA VAL A 271 5.00 7.10 -8.90
C VAL A 271 5.81 5.86 -9.21
N TYR A 272 5.52 5.23 -10.35
CA TYR A 272 6.18 4.05 -10.88
C TYR A 272 6.71 4.34 -12.27
N PHE A 273 8.01 4.16 -12.47
CA PHE A 273 8.64 4.40 -13.75
C PHE A 273 9.46 3.20 -14.20
N HIS A 274 9.10 2.63 -15.33
CA HIS A 274 9.86 1.58 -16.02
C HIS A 274 10.65 2.22 -17.17
N ALA A 275 11.85 2.65 -16.84
CA ALA A 275 12.76 3.30 -17.78
C ALA A 275 13.28 2.36 -18.85
N THR A 276 13.80 2.92 -19.94
CA THR A 276 14.66 2.18 -20.87
C THR A 276 15.99 1.83 -20.21
N ARG A 277 16.68 0.78 -20.74
CA ARG A 277 17.94 0.31 -20.17
C ARG A 277 19.07 1.33 -20.21
N ASP A 278 19.03 2.27 -21.15
CA ASP A 278 20.09 3.24 -21.38
C ASP A 278 20.02 4.47 -20.46
N SER A 279 19.00 4.55 -19.58
CA SER A 279 18.83 5.66 -18.66
C SER A 279 19.70 5.52 -17.40
N THR A 280 20.28 6.63 -16.94
CA THR A 280 21.02 6.70 -15.67
C THR A 280 20.06 6.79 -14.49
N ASP A 281 20.54 6.48 -13.27
CA ASP A 281 19.75 6.65 -12.04
C ASP A 281 19.26 8.09 -11.87
N ALA A 282 20.13 9.06 -12.11
CA ALA A 282 19.79 10.48 -12.02
C ALA A 282 18.67 10.89 -12.99
N GLN A 283 18.69 10.37 -14.23
CA GLN A 283 17.62 10.61 -15.20
C GLN A 283 16.30 10.00 -14.75
N ARG A 284 16.32 8.77 -14.23
CA ARG A 284 15.12 8.11 -13.72
C ARG A 284 14.53 8.81 -12.51
N GLU A 285 15.38 9.27 -11.58
CA GLU A 285 14.95 10.04 -10.43
C GLU A 285 14.35 11.39 -10.82
N ALA A 286 14.93 12.07 -11.81
CA ALA A 286 14.40 13.32 -12.33
C ALA A 286 12.99 13.17 -12.93
N VAL A 287 12.69 12.05 -13.61
CA VAL A 287 11.35 11.76 -14.12
C VAL A 287 10.33 11.70 -12.98
N ILE A 288 10.67 11.05 -11.87
CA ILE A 288 9.77 10.98 -10.68
C ILE A 288 9.57 12.37 -10.09
N ALA A 289 10.63 13.18 -9.98
CA ALA A 289 10.54 14.55 -9.48
C ALA A 289 9.65 15.43 -10.37
N ASP A 290 9.81 15.34 -11.69
CA ASP A 290 9.02 16.10 -12.65
C ASP A 290 7.56 15.66 -12.65
N ALA A 291 7.28 14.35 -12.63
CA ALA A 291 5.95 13.81 -12.49
C ALA A 291 5.27 14.29 -11.18
N THR A 292 6.01 14.34 -10.08
CA THR A 292 5.51 14.88 -8.81
C THR A 292 5.13 16.35 -8.93
N ARG A 293 5.96 17.20 -9.57
CA ARG A 293 5.63 18.63 -9.80
C ARG A 293 4.36 18.80 -10.62
N LEU A 294 4.20 18.01 -11.69
CA LEU A 294 3.02 18.05 -12.54
C LEU A 294 1.76 17.61 -11.76
N ALA A 295 1.86 16.55 -10.95
CA ALA A 295 0.77 16.09 -10.11
C ALA A 295 0.36 17.15 -9.05
N LEU A 296 1.33 17.77 -8.37
CA LEU A 296 1.05 18.87 -7.43
C LEU A 296 0.40 20.06 -8.12
N LYS A 297 0.87 20.42 -9.33
CA LYS A 297 0.25 21.48 -10.12
C LYS A 297 -1.19 21.16 -10.50
N ALA A 298 -1.49 19.93 -10.89
CA ALA A 298 -2.86 19.49 -11.18
C ALA A 298 -3.77 19.62 -9.95
N LEU A 299 -3.24 19.37 -8.74
CA LEU A 299 -3.94 19.58 -7.47
C LEU A 299 -4.02 21.06 -7.03
N GLY A 300 -3.51 22.01 -7.82
CA GLY A 300 -3.51 23.45 -7.48
C GLY A 300 -2.39 23.88 -6.51
N HIS A 301 -1.31 23.11 -6.42
CA HIS A 301 -0.16 23.35 -5.53
C HIS A 301 1.14 23.64 -6.32
N GLY A 302 1.04 24.31 -7.46
CA GLY A 302 2.17 24.66 -8.32
C GLY A 302 2.72 26.04 -8.06
#